data_3a4733d79f9d40ad7e03cdb5bab8df59
#
_entry.id   3a4733d79f9d40ad7e03cdb5bab8df59
#
_cell.length_a   1.000
_cell.length_b   1.000
_cell.length_c   1.000
_cell.angle_alpha   90.00
_cell.angle_beta   90.00
_cell.angle_gamma   90.00
#
_symmetry.space_group_name_H-M   'P 1'
#
loop_
_entity.id
_entity.type
_entity.pdbx_description
1 polymer ?
#
loop_
_entity_poly.entity_id
_entity_poly.type
_entity_poly.pdbx_seq_one_letter_code
_entity_poly.pdbx_strand_id
1 'polypeptide(L)'
;KELNFMLWKHCFFRREKSKVLTQLPDKVRQIVTCEITNRKEYQDAERDLVDYLRRYKEADDEKVQKSLKGEVMVRIGILKDITARGKLREVIDFVKDFRENGKKIILFCNLHEIVDRLLQAFPSAVCVTGRQDMQQKQAAIDAFQRNPKTDVIICSIKAAAAGITLTASSNVAFIELPWT
;
A
#
# COMPACT_ATOMS: atom_id res chain seq x y z
N LYS A 1 8.11 9.32 30.41
CA LYS A 1 8.78 10.65 30.40
C LYS A 1 10.21 10.55 30.91
N GLU A 2 10.47 9.85 32.01
CA GLU A 2 11.78 9.71 32.67
C GLU A 2 12.80 8.98 31.78
N LEU A 3 12.44 7.82 31.21
CA LEU A 3 13.30 7.08 30.29
C LEU A 3 13.74 7.94 29.08
N ASN A 4 12.82 8.72 28.52
CA ASN A 4 13.12 9.62 27.39
C ASN A 4 14.13 10.69 27.80
N PHE A 5 13.97 11.29 28.98
CA PHE A 5 14.91 12.28 29.53
C PHE A 5 16.30 11.66 29.75
N MET A 6 16.37 10.47 30.34
CA MET A 6 17.63 9.75 30.57
C MET A 6 18.35 9.39 29.28
N LEU A 7 17.62 8.90 28.26
CA LEU A 7 18.17 8.60 26.94
C LEU A 7 18.76 9.86 26.29
N TRP A 8 18.03 10.98 26.27
CA TRP A 8 18.50 12.24 25.70
C TRP A 8 19.75 12.77 26.41
N LYS A 9 19.84 12.59 27.72
CA LYS A 9 20.96 13.08 28.51
C LYS A 9 22.23 12.25 28.30
N HIS A 10 22.13 10.95 28.05
CA HIS A 10 23.28 10.03 28.15
C HIS A 10 23.68 9.34 26.84
N CYS A 11 22.75 8.99 25.97
CA CYS A 11 23.06 8.13 24.82
C CYS A 11 22.23 8.38 23.55
N PHE A 12 21.24 9.28 23.58
CA PHE A 12 20.38 9.52 22.40
C PHE A 12 20.81 10.77 21.67
N PHE A 13 21.24 10.58 20.42
CA PHE A 13 21.56 11.67 19.53
C PHE A 13 20.61 11.65 18.32
N ARG A 14 19.74 12.66 18.21
CA ARG A 14 18.80 12.81 17.10
C ARG A 14 19.01 14.16 16.42
N ARG A 15 19.25 14.10 15.11
CA ARG A 15 19.16 15.28 14.24
C ARG A 15 17.94 15.16 13.33
N GLU A 16 17.13 16.19 13.33
CA GLU A 16 15.98 16.28 12.43
C GLU A 16 16.46 16.62 11.01
N LYS A 17 15.94 15.91 10.01
CA LYS A 17 16.32 16.14 8.59
C LYS A 17 16.11 17.59 8.17
N SER A 18 15.05 18.23 8.60
CA SER A 18 14.73 19.64 8.33
C SER A 18 15.79 20.62 8.82
N LYS A 19 16.52 20.26 9.89
CA LYS A 19 17.59 21.11 10.45
C LYS A 19 18.95 20.89 9.80
N VAL A 20 19.17 19.71 9.22
CA VAL A 20 20.49 19.30 8.70
C VAL A 20 20.54 19.33 7.18
N LEU A 21 19.43 19.01 6.53
CA LEU A 21 19.31 18.89 5.07
C LEU A 21 18.35 19.98 4.54
N THR A 22 18.79 21.23 4.66
CA THR A 22 18.01 22.40 4.20
C THR A 22 17.79 22.45 2.68
N GLN A 23 18.53 21.62 1.93
CA GLN A 23 18.42 21.50 0.47
C GLN A 23 17.29 20.54 0.02
N LEU A 24 16.70 19.75 0.94
CA LEU A 24 15.62 18.86 0.57
C LEU A 24 14.32 19.65 0.35
N PRO A 25 13.61 19.40 -0.76
CA PRO A 25 12.30 19.99 -0.96
C PRO A 25 11.33 19.52 0.12
N ASP A 26 10.33 20.35 0.39
CA ASP A 26 9.29 20.04 1.35
C ASP A 26 8.51 18.79 0.96
N LYS A 27 8.15 18.01 1.97
CA LYS A 27 7.32 16.83 1.78
C LYS A 27 5.86 17.22 1.63
N VAL A 28 5.32 17.06 0.42
CA VAL A 28 3.90 17.26 0.15
C VAL A 28 3.14 15.96 0.39
N ARG A 29 2.05 16.02 1.15
CA ARG A 29 1.09 14.92 1.32
C ARG A 29 -0.26 15.35 0.78
N GLN A 30 -0.82 14.55 -0.10
CA GLN A 30 -2.12 14.78 -0.69
C GLN A 30 -3.00 13.55 -0.48
N ILE A 31 -4.25 13.79 -0.11
CA ILE A 31 -5.28 12.74 -0.06
C ILE A 31 -6.10 12.88 -1.34
N VAL A 32 -6.11 11.82 -2.14
CA VAL A 32 -6.94 11.73 -3.34
C VAL A 32 -8.18 10.91 -2.97
N THR A 33 -9.36 11.53 -3.11
CA THR A 33 -10.63 10.84 -2.92
C THR A 33 -10.96 10.06 -4.18
N CYS A 34 -11.34 8.78 -4.01
CA CYS A 34 -11.73 7.90 -5.10
C CYS A 34 -13.17 7.43 -4.93
N GLU A 35 -13.91 7.34 -6.03
CA GLU A 35 -15.18 6.64 -6.04
C GLU A 35 -14.97 5.13 -6.17
N ILE A 36 -15.74 4.35 -5.40
CA ILE A 36 -15.66 2.89 -5.47
C ILE A 36 -16.69 2.34 -6.45
N THR A 37 -16.26 1.49 -7.37
CA THR A 37 -17.15 0.88 -8.38
C THR A 37 -18.07 -0.19 -7.80
N ASN A 38 -17.73 -0.74 -6.64
CA ASN A 38 -18.45 -1.82 -5.95
C ASN A 38 -19.19 -1.33 -4.71
N ARG A 39 -19.82 -0.14 -4.79
CA ARG A 39 -20.53 0.50 -3.68
C ARG A 39 -21.62 -0.39 -3.04
N LYS A 40 -22.32 -1.19 -3.86
CA LYS A 40 -23.34 -2.11 -3.36
C LYS A 40 -22.73 -3.19 -2.48
N GLU A 41 -21.62 -3.81 -2.94
CA GLU A 41 -20.86 -4.80 -2.16
C GLU A 41 -20.42 -4.23 -0.81
N TYR A 42 -19.92 -2.98 -0.82
CA TYR A 42 -19.52 -2.29 0.40
C TYR A 42 -20.69 -2.08 1.37
N GLN A 43 -21.83 -1.59 0.88
CA GLN A 43 -23.02 -1.34 1.70
C GLN A 43 -23.60 -2.64 2.27
N ASP A 44 -23.63 -3.72 1.48
CA ASP A 44 -24.08 -5.04 1.95
C ASP A 44 -23.16 -5.58 3.04
N ALA A 45 -21.84 -5.46 2.88
CA ALA A 45 -20.86 -5.86 3.89
C ALA A 45 -20.90 -4.98 5.15
N GLU A 46 -21.20 -3.69 5.01
CA GLU A 46 -21.35 -2.78 6.14
C GLU A 46 -22.59 -3.08 6.96
N ARG A 47 -23.71 -3.38 6.30
CA ARG A 47 -25.00 -3.65 6.93
C ARG A 47 -25.04 -5.03 7.57
N ASP A 48 -24.69 -6.08 6.82
CA ASP A 48 -24.72 -7.46 7.27
C ASP A 48 -23.46 -8.23 6.81
N LEU A 49 -22.45 -8.23 7.69
CA LEU A 49 -21.18 -8.89 7.42
C LEU A 49 -21.32 -10.41 7.27
N VAL A 50 -22.24 -11.03 8.02
CA VAL A 50 -22.45 -12.49 7.99
C VAL A 50 -22.99 -12.91 6.64
N ASP A 51 -24.01 -12.22 6.17
CA ASP A 51 -24.61 -12.46 4.86
C ASP A 51 -23.61 -12.18 3.73
N TYR A 52 -22.81 -11.12 3.86
CA TYR A 52 -21.73 -10.82 2.92
C TYR A 52 -20.71 -11.95 2.83
N LEU A 53 -20.23 -12.46 3.97
CA LEU A 53 -19.25 -13.55 4.01
C LEU A 53 -19.76 -14.81 3.35
N ARG A 54 -21.04 -15.16 3.57
CA ARG A 54 -21.65 -16.32 2.93
C ARG A 54 -21.82 -16.18 1.42
N ARG A 55 -22.23 -15.00 0.94
CA ARG A 55 -22.53 -14.76 -0.48
C ARG A 55 -21.29 -14.55 -1.35
N TYR A 56 -20.32 -13.79 -0.86
CA TYR A 56 -19.20 -13.30 -1.69
C TYR A 56 -17.85 -13.94 -1.38
N LYS A 57 -17.68 -14.54 -0.21
CA LYS A 57 -16.39 -15.09 0.22
C LYS A 57 -16.41 -16.61 0.39
N GLU A 58 -17.55 -17.26 0.20
CA GLU A 58 -17.70 -18.71 0.45
C GLU A 58 -17.04 -19.10 1.79
N ALA A 59 -17.25 -18.26 2.79
CA ALA A 59 -16.56 -18.38 4.06
C ALA A 59 -17.03 -19.61 4.82
N ASP A 60 -16.09 -20.38 5.33
CA ASP A 60 -16.36 -21.48 6.24
C ASP A 60 -16.96 -20.98 7.57
N ASP A 61 -17.57 -21.89 8.31
CA ASP A 61 -18.23 -21.58 9.59
C ASP A 61 -17.26 -20.97 10.61
N GLU A 62 -15.97 -21.27 10.55
CA GLU A 62 -14.97 -20.72 11.47
C GLU A 62 -14.78 -19.22 11.25
N LYS A 63 -14.71 -18.75 10.00
CA LYS A 63 -14.61 -17.32 9.68
C LYS A 63 -15.88 -16.57 10.04
N VAL A 64 -17.04 -17.18 9.80
CA VAL A 64 -18.32 -16.62 10.20
C VAL A 64 -18.39 -16.49 11.72
N GLN A 65 -17.99 -17.52 12.47
CA GLN A 65 -17.97 -17.50 13.94
C GLN A 65 -17.00 -16.46 14.52
N LYS A 66 -15.83 -16.28 13.93
CA LYS A 66 -14.88 -15.22 14.32
C LYS A 66 -15.47 -13.82 14.09
N SER A 67 -16.21 -13.65 13.00
CA SER A 67 -16.88 -12.39 12.69
C SER A 67 -18.06 -12.11 13.65
N LEU A 68 -18.83 -13.13 14.01
CA LEU A 68 -19.94 -13.03 14.97
C LEU A 68 -19.47 -12.70 16.40
N LYS A 69 -18.24 -13.07 16.77
CA LYS A 69 -17.64 -12.73 18.07
C LYS A 69 -17.25 -11.26 18.22
N GLY A 70 -17.63 -10.40 17.26
CA GLY A 70 -17.47 -8.95 17.39
C GLY A 70 -16.06 -8.45 17.19
N GLU A 71 -15.23 -9.19 16.45
CA GLU A 71 -13.90 -8.71 16.08
C GLU A 71 -14.01 -7.55 15.08
N VAL A 72 -14.17 -6.35 15.62
CA VAL A 72 -14.22 -5.07 14.86
C VAL A 72 -13.11 -5.00 13.81
N MET A 73 -11.92 -5.55 14.14
CA MET A 73 -10.77 -5.56 13.25
C MET A 73 -10.98 -6.42 12.00
N VAL A 74 -11.70 -7.55 12.11
CA VAL A 74 -12.04 -8.41 10.96
C VAL A 74 -13.00 -7.66 10.04
N ARG A 75 -14.02 -7.03 10.60
CA ARG A 75 -15.00 -6.23 9.84
C ARG A 75 -14.34 -5.09 9.08
N ILE A 76 -13.50 -4.32 9.75
CA ILE A 76 -12.77 -3.23 9.11
C ILE A 76 -11.80 -3.76 8.03
N GLY A 77 -11.14 -4.90 8.27
CA GLY A 77 -10.30 -5.56 7.28
C GLY A 77 -11.06 -5.86 5.99
N ILE A 78 -12.24 -6.47 6.10
CA ILE A 78 -13.09 -6.81 4.96
C ILE A 78 -13.54 -5.56 4.19
N LEU A 79 -13.98 -4.51 4.89
CA LEU A 79 -14.39 -3.25 4.25
C LEU A 79 -13.21 -2.58 3.54
N LYS A 80 -12.00 -2.66 4.09
CA LYS A 80 -10.78 -2.17 3.43
C LYS A 80 -10.46 -2.95 2.15
N ASP A 81 -10.61 -4.28 2.18
CA ASP A 81 -10.38 -5.11 1.01
C ASP A 81 -11.38 -4.78 -0.12
N ILE A 82 -12.66 -4.56 0.23
CA ILE A 82 -13.70 -4.16 -0.73
C ILE A 82 -13.38 -2.80 -1.34
N THR A 83 -13.02 -1.82 -0.50
CA THR A 83 -12.67 -0.48 -0.99
C THR A 83 -11.41 -0.48 -1.84
N ALA A 84 -10.41 -1.30 -1.52
CA ALA A 84 -9.20 -1.42 -2.33
C ALA A 84 -9.51 -1.91 -3.75
N ARG A 85 -10.38 -2.92 -3.87
CA ARG A 85 -10.85 -3.39 -5.19
C ARG A 85 -11.69 -2.34 -5.90
N GLY A 86 -12.59 -1.68 -5.19
CA GLY A 86 -13.51 -0.70 -5.76
C GLY A 86 -12.84 0.51 -6.39
N LYS A 87 -11.73 0.98 -5.82
CA LYS A 87 -11.00 2.16 -6.31
C LYS A 87 -9.92 1.85 -7.37
N LEU A 88 -9.71 0.57 -7.70
CA LEU A 88 -8.60 0.15 -8.57
C LEU A 88 -8.64 0.83 -9.94
N ARG A 89 -9.83 1.09 -10.51
CA ARG A 89 -9.97 1.78 -11.79
C ARG A 89 -9.36 3.17 -11.73
N GLU A 90 -9.73 3.95 -10.74
CA GLU A 90 -9.20 5.32 -10.58
C GLU A 90 -7.71 5.33 -10.24
N VAL A 91 -7.23 4.32 -9.50
CA VAL A 91 -5.79 4.15 -9.24
C VAL A 91 -5.04 3.91 -10.55
N ILE A 92 -5.58 3.06 -11.45
CA ILE A 92 -4.96 2.79 -12.75
C ILE A 92 -4.93 4.08 -13.60
N ASP A 93 -6.01 4.83 -13.64
CA ASP A 93 -6.07 6.07 -14.41
C ASP A 93 -5.10 7.13 -13.83
N PHE A 94 -5.05 7.27 -12.52
CA PHE A 94 -4.07 8.14 -11.84
C PHE A 94 -2.61 7.78 -12.18
N VAL A 95 -2.28 6.49 -12.21
CA VAL A 95 -0.93 6.01 -12.54
C VAL A 95 -0.61 6.28 -14.03
N LYS A 96 -1.58 6.14 -14.94
CA LYS A 96 -1.39 6.49 -16.37
C LYS A 96 -1.02 7.96 -16.53
N ASP A 97 -1.73 8.87 -15.86
CA ASP A 97 -1.44 10.31 -15.90
C ASP A 97 0.00 10.60 -15.43
N PHE A 98 0.48 9.89 -14.39
CA PHE A 98 1.86 10.01 -13.94
C PHE A 98 2.87 9.56 -14.98
N ARG A 99 2.60 8.45 -15.67
CA ARG A 99 3.45 7.89 -16.72
C ARG A 99 3.52 8.81 -17.95
N GLU A 100 2.39 9.37 -18.36
CA GLU A 100 2.30 10.32 -19.48
C GLU A 100 3.15 11.58 -19.23
N ASN A 101 3.29 11.97 -17.96
CA ASN A 101 4.20 13.06 -17.56
C ASN A 101 5.68 12.62 -17.40
N GLY A 102 6.04 11.40 -17.83
CA GLY A 102 7.40 10.87 -17.77
C GLY A 102 7.94 10.66 -16.36
N LYS A 103 7.09 10.54 -15.36
CA LYS A 103 7.48 10.38 -13.94
C LYS A 103 7.36 8.93 -13.50
N LYS A 104 8.34 8.49 -12.71
CA LYS A 104 8.27 7.21 -12.02
C LYS A 104 7.42 7.32 -10.75
N ILE A 105 6.74 6.23 -10.39
CA ILE A 105 5.90 6.17 -9.20
C ILE A 105 6.09 4.85 -8.42
N ILE A 106 6.09 4.96 -7.10
CA ILE A 106 6.13 3.84 -6.16
C ILE A 106 4.73 3.65 -5.58
N LEU A 107 4.14 2.47 -5.79
CA LEU A 107 2.82 2.13 -5.28
C LEU A 107 2.94 1.18 -4.10
N PHE A 108 2.27 1.50 -3.00
CA PHE A 108 2.14 0.62 -1.85
C PHE A 108 0.73 0.07 -1.73
N CYS A 109 0.61 -1.25 -1.63
CA CYS A 109 -0.64 -1.95 -1.40
C CYS A 109 -0.45 -3.13 -0.45
N ASN A 110 -1.53 -3.69 0.05
CA ASN A 110 -1.50 -4.82 0.97
C ASN A 110 -2.00 -6.12 0.29
N LEU A 111 -3.03 -6.01 -0.55
CA LEU A 111 -3.66 -7.15 -1.20
C LEU A 111 -2.88 -7.62 -2.42
N HIS A 112 -2.59 -8.92 -2.48
CA HIS A 112 -1.95 -9.53 -3.65
C HIS A 112 -2.79 -9.43 -4.92
N GLU A 113 -4.12 -9.50 -4.81
CA GLU A 113 -5.04 -9.29 -5.92
C GLU A 113 -4.83 -7.92 -6.59
N ILE A 114 -4.62 -6.87 -5.79
CA ILE A 114 -4.34 -5.53 -6.30
C ILE A 114 -2.99 -5.49 -7.02
N VAL A 115 -1.96 -6.14 -6.47
CA VAL A 115 -0.66 -6.28 -7.15
C VAL A 115 -0.81 -6.92 -8.52
N ASP A 116 -1.52 -8.06 -8.58
CA ASP A 116 -1.69 -8.83 -9.81
C ASP A 116 -2.47 -8.02 -10.87
N ARG A 117 -3.52 -7.29 -10.47
CA ARG A 117 -4.29 -6.41 -11.35
C ARG A 117 -3.47 -5.22 -11.87
N LEU A 118 -2.65 -4.64 -11.02
CA LEU A 118 -1.76 -3.54 -11.44
C LEU A 118 -0.67 -4.02 -12.40
N LEU A 119 -0.10 -5.20 -12.19
CA LEU A 119 0.86 -5.80 -13.13
C LEU A 119 0.22 -6.12 -14.48
N GLN A 120 -1.05 -6.55 -14.51
CA GLN A 120 -1.80 -6.72 -15.76
C GLN A 120 -2.03 -5.39 -16.48
N ALA A 121 -2.36 -4.33 -15.74
CA ALA A 121 -2.58 -3.00 -16.31
C ALA A 121 -1.28 -2.31 -16.78
N PHE A 122 -0.16 -2.63 -16.15
CA PHE A 122 1.15 -2.05 -16.43
C PHE A 122 2.22 -3.14 -16.67
N PRO A 123 2.32 -3.71 -17.88
CA PRO A 123 3.24 -4.82 -18.17
C PRO A 123 4.73 -4.47 -17.97
N SER A 124 5.10 -3.18 -18.00
CA SER A 124 6.47 -2.72 -17.71
C SER A 124 6.76 -2.55 -16.23
N ALA A 125 5.74 -2.66 -15.36
CA ALA A 125 5.89 -2.53 -13.93
C ALA A 125 6.59 -3.75 -13.33
N VAL A 126 7.30 -3.51 -12.23
CA VAL A 126 7.90 -4.55 -11.40
C VAL A 126 7.26 -4.55 -10.01
N CYS A 127 7.41 -5.64 -9.26
CA CYS A 127 6.87 -5.69 -7.92
C CYS A 127 7.87 -6.20 -6.89
N VAL A 128 7.62 -5.85 -5.62
CA VAL A 128 8.33 -6.35 -4.43
C VAL A 128 7.31 -6.83 -3.43
N THR A 129 7.16 -8.15 -3.34
CA THR A 129 6.14 -8.81 -2.51
C THR A 129 6.74 -9.95 -1.69
N GLY A 130 5.95 -10.50 -0.76
CA GLY A 130 6.34 -11.68 0.00
C GLY A 130 6.43 -12.98 -0.83
N ARG A 131 5.89 -12.99 -2.06
CA ARG A 131 5.93 -14.16 -2.96
C ARG A 131 7.28 -14.37 -3.65
N GLN A 132 8.14 -13.37 -3.63
CA GLN A 132 9.43 -13.36 -4.31
C GLN A 132 10.57 -13.73 -3.36
N ASP A 133 11.58 -14.38 -3.89
CA ASP A 133 12.86 -14.57 -3.21
C ASP A 133 13.69 -13.26 -3.19
N MET A 134 14.84 -13.29 -2.52
CA MET A 134 15.68 -12.12 -2.36
C MET A 134 16.29 -11.65 -3.69
N GLN A 135 16.65 -12.58 -4.58
CA GLN A 135 17.25 -12.24 -5.88
C GLN A 135 16.22 -11.59 -6.80
N GLN A 136 15.01 -12.11 -6.84
CA GLN A 136 13.90 -11.55 -7.61
C GLN A 136 13.53 -10.15 -7.12
N LYS A 137 13.49 -9.93 -5.80
CA LYS A 137 13.25 -8.59 -5.22
C LYS A 137 14.35 -7.60 -5.61
N GLN A 138 15.61 -8.02 -5.52
CA GLN A 138 16.73 -7.16 -5.90
C GLN A 138 16.69 -6.83 -7.39
N ALA A 139 16.39 -7.80 -8.25
CA ALA A 139 16.25 -7.58 -9.69
C ALA A 139 15.12 -6.58 -10.01
N ALA A 140 13.98 -6.67 -9.31
CA ALA A 140 12.89 -5.71 -9.47
C ALA A 140 13.29 -4.28 -9.04
N ILE A 141 14.01 -4.15 -7.93
CA ILE A 141 14.54 -2.87 -7.45
C ILE A 141 15.53 -2.30 -8.46
N ASP A 142 16.47 -3.10 -8.93
CA ASP A 142 17.48 -2.66 -9.91
C ASP A 142 16.85 -2.25 -11.24
N ALA A 143 15.84 -2.99 -11.71
CA ALA A 143 15.08 -2.64 -12.90
C ALA A 143 14.38 -1.28 -12.73
N PHE A 144 13.71 -1.04 -11.61
CA PHE A 144 13.07 0.24 -11.34
C PHE A 144 14.09 1.39 -11.22
N GLN A 145 15.23 1.15 -10.59
CA GLN A 145 16.27 2.16 -10.39
C GLN A 145 16.96 2.56 -11.71
N ARG A 146 17.29 1.59 -12.56
CA ARG A 146 18.19 1.76 -13.70
C ARG A 146 17.50 1.78 -15.06
N ASN A 147 16.37 1.10 -15.21
CA ASN A 147 15.69 1.01 -16.50
C ASN A 147 14.68 2.15 -16.67
N PRO A 148 14.85 3.06 -17.66
CA PRO A 148 13.91 4.13 -17.92
C PRO A 148 12.52 3.66 -18.37
N LYS A 149 12.41 2.44 -18.92
CA LYS A 149 11.12 1.86 -19.31
C LYS A 149 10.32 1.29 -18.14
N THR A 150 10.97 1.06 -16.99
CA THR A 150 10.32 0.61 -15.76
C THR A 150 9.99 1.81 -14.90
N ASP A 151 8.80 2.33 -15.09
CA ASP A 151 8.31 3.57 -14.49
C ASP A 151 7.43 3.36 -13.25
N VAL A 152 6.95 2.13 -13.03
CA VAL A 152 6.10 1.76 -11.90
C VAL A 152 6.73 0.61 -11.11
N ILE A 153 6.82 0.76 -9.79
CA ILE A 153 7.12 -0.35 -8.87
C ILE A 153 5.99 -0.51 -7.86
N ILE A 154 5.51 -1.73 -7.72
CA ILE A 154 4.40 -2.09 -6.83
C ILE A 154 4.96 -2.84 -5.62
N CYS A 155 4.83 -2.26 -4.45
CA CYS A 155 5.38 -2.78 -3.21
C CYS A 155 4.29 -3.28 -2.27
N SER A 156 4.39 -4.53 -1.82
CA SER A 156 3.60 -4.95 -0.66
C SER A 156 4.13 -4.25 0.60
N ILE A 157 3.24 -3.63 1.36
CA ILE A 157 3.60 -2.86 2.56
C ILE A 157 4.47 -3.68 3.51
N LYS A 158 4.11 -4.95 3.75
CA LYS A 158 4.85 -5.84 4.65
C LYS A 158 6.23 -6.22 4.12
N ALA A 159 6.36 -6.43 2.81
CA ALA A 159 7.62 -6.88 2.21
C ALA A 159 8.62 -5.75 1.96
N ALA A 160 8.13 -4.51 1.85
CA ALA A 160 8.92 -3.35 1.50
C ALA A 160 9.04 -2.32 2.65
N ALA A 161 8.54 -2.65 3.85
CA ALA A 161 8.54 -1.74 5.00
C ALA A 161 9.95 -1.40 5.52
N ALA A 162 10.93 -2.25 5.29
CA ALA A 162 12.30 -2.04 5.73
C ALA A 162 13.32 -2.55 4.70
N GLY A 163 14.48 -1.88 4.64
CA GLY A 163 15.62 -2.37 3.87
C GLY A 163 15.58 -2.11 2.36
N ILE A 164 14.63 -1.32 1.86
CA ILE A 164 14.56 -0.95 0.43
C ILE A 164 14.92 0.51 0.26
N THR A 165 15.81 0.78 -0.69
CA THR A 165 16.17 2.14 -1.11
C THR A 165 15.70 2.36 -2.54
N LEU A 166 14.72 3.24 -2.74
CA LEU A 166 14.15 3.58 -4.04
C LEU A 166 14.33 5.08 -4.29
N THR A 167 15.43 5.45 -4.91
CA THR A 167 15.80 6.85 -5.19
C THR A 167 15.39 7.32 -6.59
N ALA A 168 15.01 6.41 -7.47
CA ALA A 168 14.59 6.73 -8.84
C ALA A 168 13.27 7.48 -8.92
N SER A 169 12.51 7.55 -7.83
CA SER A 169 11.27 8.33 -7.74
C SER A 169 11.12 9.00 -6.38
N SER A 170 10.64 10.23 -6.38
CA SER A 170 10.14 10.94 -5.19
C SER A 170 8.62 10.81 -5.01
N ASN A 171 7.93 10.18 -5.97
CA ASN A 171 6.48 10.04 -5.96
C ASN A 171 6.10 8.69 -5.35
N VAL A 172 5.30 8.74 -4.29
CA VAL A 172 4.83 7.55 -3.57
C VAL A 172 3.32 7.64 -3.40
N ALA A 173 2.60 6.59 -3.75
CA ALA A 173 1.17 6.50 -3.50
C ALA A 173 0.84 5.25 -2.69
N PHE A 174 -0.01 5.42 -1.69
CA PHE A 174 -0.56 4.33 -0.89
C PHE A 174 -1.99 4.06 -1.36
N ILE A 175 -2.21 2.88 -1.93
CA ILE A 175 -3.55 2.42 -2.33
C ILE A 175 -4.35 2.04 -1.09
N GLU A 176 -3.68 1.43 -0.13
CA GLU A 176 -4.22 1.07 1.18
C GLU A 176 -3.26 1.53 2.27
N LEU A 177 -3.81 2.01 3.37
CA LEU A 177 -3.00 2.35 4.55
C LEU A 177 -2.99 1.15 5.51
N PRO A 178 -1.83 0.77 6.05
CA PRO A 178 -1.75 -0.27 7.07
C PRO A 178 -2.41 0.22 8.37
N TRP A 179 -2.70 -0.72 9.25
CA TRP A 179 -2.95 -0.41 10.65
C TRP A 179 -1.62 -0.04 11.30
N THR A 180 -1.56 1.10 11.93
CA THR A 180 -0.42 1.52 12.75
C THR A 180 -0.78 1.43 14.22
#